data_340dace24480c3475944a4b8f3702839
#
_entry.id   340dace24480c3475944a4b8f3702839
#
_cell.length_a   1.000
_cell.length_b   1.000
_cell.length_c   1.000
_cell.angle_alpha   90.00
_cell.angle_beta   90.00
_cell.angle_gamma   90.00
#
_symmetry.space_group_name_H-M   'P 1'
#
loop_
_entity.id
_entity.type
_entity.pdbx_description
1 polymer ?
#
loop_
_entity_poly.entity_id
_entity_poly.type
_entity_poly.pdbx_seq_one_letter_code
_entity_poly.pdbx_strand_id
1 'polypeptide(L)'
;MSVRHDLPHPYTCSIMTSRAALSWLVLLPCVLGALGLFLARRAGDGTPGFYALTVVTAVIYAAAWWVWGDRGAFRNAGAGDVARGAAVGAALAVVFMLGALVVRCIPFLAEPVHELLSMPSAGGWAPTVAVLIINGIGEELVYRGAVPHQLRGRFSELGVGALSTLLYCVVTIAMGVPLLVFAAGVLGAVCFIEASRVFHVIDPAR
;
A
#
# COMPACT_ATOMS: atom_id res chain seq x y z
N MET A 1 20.32 37.81 -40.06
CA MET A 1 19.91 36.43 -39.73
C MET A 1 20.85 35.91 -38.67
N SER A 2 20.47 36.10 -37.38
CA SER A 2 21.35 35.80 -36.23
C SER A 2 20.81 34.49 -35.60
N VAL A 3 21.58 33.43 -35.71
CA VAL A 3 21.31 32.12 -35.08
C VAL A 3 21.77 32.23 -33.61
N ARG A 4 20.83 32.29 -32.66
CA ARG A 4 21.12 32.13 -31.24
C ARG A 4 21.40 30.65 -30.97
N HIS A 5 22.63 30.33 -30.60
CA HIS A 5 22.99 29.07 -29.97
C HIS A 5 22.46 29.08 -28.54
N ASP A 6 21.34 28.37 -28.31
CA ASP A 6 20.88 28.05 -26.97
C ASP A 6 21.84 27.02 -26.36
N LEU A 7 22.72 27.46 -25.50
CA LEU A 7 23.57 26.58 -24.67
C LEU A 7 22.68 25.87 -23.65
N PRO A 8 22.78 24.55 -23.48
CA PRO A 8 22.03 23.84 -22.46
C PRO A 8 22.42 24.33 -21.06
N HIS A 9 21.46 24.82 -20.29
CA HIS A 9 21.67 25.28 -18.93
C HIS A 9 22.23 24.16 -18.04
N PRO A 10 23.32 24.38 -17.28
CA PRO A 10 23.97 23.36 -16.44
C PRO A 10 23.10 22.85 -15.27
N TYR A 11 21.97 23.50 -15.02
CA TYR A 11 21.07 23.16 -13.91
C TYR A 11 20.18 21.92 -14.18
N THR A 12 20.03 21.47 -15.43
CA THR A 12 19.19 20.33 -15.77
C THR A 12 19.79 18.99 -15.32
N CYS A 13 21.11 18.87 -15.30
CA CYS A 13 21.77 17.62 -14.93
C CYS A 13 21.73 17.34 -13.42
N SER A 14 21.83 18.40 -12.60
CA SER A 14 21.82 18.30 -11.12
C SER A 14 20.45 17.91 -10.56
N ILE A 15 19.36 18.36 -11.21
CA ILE A 15 17.99 18.04 -10.80
C ILE A 15 17.63 16.59 -11.16
N MET A 16 18.13 16.06 -12.26
CA MET A 16 17.88 14.68 -12.67
C MET A 16 18.58 13.66 -11.76
N THR A 17 19.80 13.93 -11.32
CA THR A 17 20.52 13.05 -10.38
C THR A 17 19.90 13.06 -8.99
N SER A 18 19.40 14.20 -8.51
CA SER A 18 18.69 14.31 -7.24
C SER A 18 17.35 13.52 -7.25
N ARG A 19 16.58 13.62 -8.32
CA ARG A 19 15.32 12.84 -8.46
C ARG A 19 15.58 11.34 -8.57
N ALA A 20 16.69 10.92 -9.18
CA ALA A 20 17.06 9.53 -9.31
C ALA A 20 17.42 8.91 -7.96
N ALA A 21 18.22 9.55 -7.15
CA ALA A 21 18.59 9.10 -5.81
C ALA A 21 17.37 9.08 -4.87
N LEU A 22 16.52 10.11 -4.93
CA LEU A 22 15.35 10.21 -4.07
C LEU A 22 14.32 9.08 -4.31
N SER A 23 14.18 8.60 -5.55
CA SER A 23 13.20 7.57 -5.87
C SER A 23 13.51 6.19 -5.28
N TRP A 24 14.77 5.86 -5.04
CA TRP A 24 15.11 4.59 -4.36
C TRP A 24 14.93 4.67 -2.85
N LEU A 25 15.02 5.85 -2.26
CA LEU A 25 14.75 6.06 -0.83
C LEU A 25 13.31 5.75 -0.44
N VAL A 26 12.35 5.74 -1.38
CA VAL A 26 10.97 5.32 -1.13
C VAL A 26 10.86 3.84 -0.73
N LEU A 27 11.88 3.01 -1.00
CA LEU A 27 11.93 1.62 -0.53
C LEU A 27 12.25 1.53 0.97
N LEU A 28 12.89 2.55 1.55
CA LEU A 28 13.24 2.55 2.97
C LEU A 28 12.02 2.40 3.89
N PRO A 29 10.93 3.18 3.73
CA PRO A 29 9.72 2.97 4.53
C PRO A 29 9.09 1.59 4.32
N CYS A 30 9.22 0.99 3.14
CA CYS A 30 8.73 -0.37 2.90
C CYS A 30 9.51 -1.39 3.76
N VAL A 31 10.83 -1.27 3.83
CA VAL A 31 11.68 -2.13 4.67
C VAL A 31 11.41 -1.89 6.15
N LEU A 32 11.33 -0.62 6.57
CA LEU A 32 11.04 -0.26 7.97
C LEU A 32 9.63 -0.72 8.37
N GLY A 33 8.66 -0.62 7.47
CA GLY A 33 7.31 -1.10 7.68
C GLY A 33 7.27 -2.63 7.83
N ALA A 34 7.93 -3.37 6.94
CA ALA A 34 8.04 -4.83 7.05
C ALA A 34 8.65 -5.24 8.39
N LEU A 35 9.75 -4.59 8.79
CA LEU A 35 10.41 -4.85 10.08
C LEU A 35 9.50 -4.49 11.26
N GLY A 36 8.84 -3.33 11.21
CA GLY A 36 7.93 -2.88 12.27
C GLY A 36 6.77 -3.84 12.49
N LEU A 37 6.11 -4.27 11.41
CA LEU A 37 5.01 -5.22 11.47
C LEU A 37 5.48 -6.63 11.88
N PHE A 38 6.64 -7.07 11.42
CA PHE A 38 7.25 -8.32 11.89
C PHE A 38 7.52 -8.29 13.39
N LEU A 39 8.10 -7.20 13.90
CA LEU A 39 8.36 -7.03 15.33
C LEU A 39 7.06 -6.91 16.14
N ALA A 40 6.03 -6.24 15.61
CA ALA A 40 4.71 -6.18 16.23
C ALA A 40 4.13 -7.58 16.43
N ARG A 41 4.18 -8.43 15.41
CA ARG A 41 3.74 -9.83 15.51
C ARG A 41 4.57 -10.61 16.56
N ARG A 42 5.87 -10.39 16.61
CA ARG A 42 6.75 -11.03 17.60
C ARG A 42 6.48 -10.58 19.04
N ALA A 43 5.98 -9.35 19.23
CA ALA A 43 5.58 -8.87 20.53
C ALA A 43 4.30 -9.56 21.06
N GLY A 44 3.57 -10.23 20.20
CA GLY A 44 2.32 -10.95 20.51
C GLY A 44 1.08 -10.08 20.29
N ASP A 45 0.10 -10.65 19.61
CA ASP A 45 -1.14 -9.97 19.27
C ASP A 45 -1.89 -9.48 20.51
N GLY A 46 -2.41 -8.26 20.45
CA GLY A 46 -3.15 -7.64 21.56
C GLY A 46 -2.30 -7.13 22.74
N THR A 47 -0.97 -7.26 22.68
CA THR A 47 -0.08 -6.69 23.68
C THR A 47 0.16 -5.20 23.48
N PRO A 48 0.57 -4.43 24.50
CA PRO A 48 0.99 -3.04 24.33
C PRO A 48 2.12 -2.87 23.31
N GLY A 49 3.05 -3.83 23.24
CA GLY A 49 4.14 -3.85 22.26
C GLY A 49 3.62 -3.97 20.81
N PHE A 50 2.64 -4.83 20.58
CA PHE A 50 1.97 -4.96 19.28
C PHE A 50 1.36 -3.63 18.84
N TYR A 51 0.57 -3.00 19.71
CA TYR A 51 -0.09 -1.72 19.39
C TYR A 51 0.93 -0.60 19.15
N ALA A 52 1.94 -0.48 20.00
CA ALA A 52 2.97 0.55 19.88
C ALA A 52 3.74 0.43 18.56
N LEU A 53 4.21 -0.77 18.21
CA LEU A 53 4.96 -1.02 16.98
C LEU A 53 4.10 -0.82 15.73
N THR A 54 2.83 -1.20 15.76
CA THR A 54 1.88 -0.96 14.65
C THR A 54 1.65 0.54 14.45
N VAL A 55 1.46 1.31 15.52
CA VAL A 55 1.31 2.77 15.43
C VAL A 55 2.60 3.42 14.91
N VAL A 56 3.77 3.02 15.40
CA VAL A 56 5.06 3.52 14.89
C VAL A 56 5.19 3.25 13.39
N THR A 57 4.82 2.06 12.94
CA THR A 57 4.84 1.71 11.51
C THR A 57 3.90 2.61 10.70
N ALA A 58 2.69 2.84 11.18
CA ALA A 58 1.75 3.75 10.54
C ALA A 58 2.28 5.20 10.45
N VAL A 59 2.96 5.67 11.50
CA VAL A 59 3.63 6.99 11.49
C VAL A 59 4.75 7.05 10.46
N ILE A 60 5.57 6.00 10.34
CA ILE A 60 6.62 5.90 9.31
C ILE A 60 5.99 5.97 7.91
N TYR A 61 4.91 5.27 7.67
CA TYR A 61 4.19 5.29 6.40
C TYR A 61 3.59 6.67 6.08
N ALA A 62 2.98 7.32 7.07
CA ALA A 62 2.43 8.66 6.90
C ALA A 62 3.53 9.68 6.60
N ALA A 63 4.67 9.61 7.30
CA ALA A 63 5.83 10.46 7.05
C ALA A 63 6.41 10.22 5.64
N ALA A 64 6.51 8.96 5.21
CA ALA A 64 6.96 8.59 3.89
C ALA A 64 6.07 9.18 2.80
N TRP A 65 4.75 9.06 2.96
CA TRP A 65 3.80 9.67 2.03
C TRP A 65 3.90 11.19 2.03
N TRP A 66 4.11 11.81 3.18
CA TRP A 66 4.29 13.26 3.28
C TRP A 66 5.51 13.73 2.48
N VAL A 67 6.59 12.96 2.45
CA VAL A 67 7.85 13.29 1.74
C VAL A 67 7.76 12.96 0.25
N TRP A 68 7.25 11.78 -0.11
CA TRP A 68 7.33 11.22 -1.47
C TRP A 68 5.99 11.09 -2.18
N GLY A 69 4.87 11.28 -1.49
CA GLY A 69 3.53 11.16 -2.08
C GLY A 69 3.08 12.40 -2.83
N ASP A 70 2.04 12.23 -3.63
CA ASP A 70 1.35 13.33 -4.30
C ASP A 70 0.35 13.99 -3.36
N ARG A 71 0.73 15.14 -2.80
CA ARG A 71 -0.16 15.94 -1.93
C ARG A 71 -1.35 16.55 -2.67
N GLY A 72 -1.27 16.62 -4.00
CA GLY A 72 -2.37 17.11 -4.83
C GLY A 72 -3.49 16.10 -5.01
N ALA A 73 -3.22 14.81 -4.80
CA ALA A 73 -4.17 13.73 -5.03
C ALA A 73 -5.50 13.89 -4.25
N PHE A 74 -5.44 14.47 -3.04
CA PHE A 74 -6.64 14.68 -2.21
C PHE A 74 -7.34 16.04 -2.42
N ARG A 75 -6.73 16.96 -3.17
CA ARG A 75 -7.30 18.32 -3.34
C ARG A 75 -8.61 18.35 -4.11
N ASN A 76 -8.82 17.39 -4.98
CA ASN A 76 -10.01 17.28 -5.83
C ASN A 76 -10.93 16.12 -5.41
N ALA A 77 -10.60 15.42 -4.31
CA ALA A 77 -11.42 14.32 -3.82
C ALA A 77 -12.74 14.86 -3.25
N GLY A 78 -13.84 14.45 -3.85
CA GLY A 78 -15.19 14.79 -3.42
C GLY A 78 -15.80 13.71 -2.51
N ALA A 79 -16.94 14.04 -1.90
CA ALA A 79 -17.71 13.09 -1.10
C ALA A 79 -18.08 11.82 -1.88
N GLY A 80 -18.27 11.93 -3.21
CA GLY A 80 -18.55 10.80 -4.09
C GLY A 80 -17.39 9.81 -4.20
N ASP A 81 -16.14 10.30 -4.21
CA ASP A 81 -14.95 9.43 -4.27
C ASP A 81 -14.76 8.68 -2.95
N VAL A 82 -15.01 9.37 -1.83
CA VAL A 82 -14.99 8.74 -0.49
C VAL A 82 -16.06 7.66 -0.39
N ALA A 83 -17.29 7.95 -0.83
CA ALA A 83 -18.39 6.99 -0.81
C ALA A 83 -18.11 5.76 -1.69
N ARG A 84 -17.53 5.97 -2.89
CA ARG A 84 -17.12 4.87 -3.78
C ARG A 84 -16.03 4.02 -3.13
N GLY A 85 -14.99 4.65 -2.57
CA GLY A 85 -13.93 3.95 -1.86
C GLY A 85 -14.45 3.14 -0.68
N ALA A 86 -15.35 3.72 0.12
CA ALA A 86 -16.01 3.04 1.23
C ALA A 86 -16.85 1.83 0.76
N ALA A 87 -17.60 1.98 -0.33
CA ALA A 87 -18.40 0.89 -0.90
C ALA A 87 -17.52 -0.28 -1.40
N VAL A 88 -16.42 0.03 -2.11
CA VAL A 88 -15.47 -0.99 -2.56
C VAL A 88 -14.79 -1.67 -1.37
N GLY A 89 -14.37 -0.90 -0.36
CA GLY A 89 -13.78 -1.44 0.86
C GLY A 89 -14.74 -2.36 1.61
N ALA A 90 -16.02 -1.96 1.75
CA ALA A 90 -17.06 -2.79 2.36
C ALA A 90 -17.31 -4.09 1.56
N ALA A 91 -17.39 -4.00 0.24
CA ALA A 91 -17.55 -5.18 -0.63
C ALA A 91 -16.36 -6.15 -0.47
N LEU A 92 -15.13 -5.65 -0.46
CA LEU A 92 -13.94 -6.46 -0.21
C LEU A 92 -13.96 -7.11 1.17
N ALA A 93 -14.35 -6.36 2.22
CA ALA A 93 -14.46 -6.91 3.57
C ALA A 93 -15.47 -8.08 3.61
N VAL A 94 -16.61 -7.94 2.94
CA VAL A 94 -17.60 -9.04 2.81
C VAL A 94 -17.00 -10.26 2.08
N VAL A 95 -16.30 -10.02 0.97
CA VAL A 95 -15.65 -11.11 0.21
C VAL A 95 -14.61 -11.83 1.06
N PHE A 96 -13.79 -11.09 1.83
CA PHE A 96 -12.81 -11.71 2.73
C PHE A 96 -13.44 -12.46 3.89
N MET A 97 -14.51 -11.93 4.46
CA MET A 97 -15.26 -12.64 5.53
C MET A 97 -15.88 -13.93 5.02
N LEU A 98 -16.51 -13.90 3.85
CA LEU A 98 -17.04 -15.12 3.21
C LEU A 98 -15.91 -16.09 2.85
N GLY A 99 -14.79 -15.58 2.32
CA GLY A 99 -13.60 -16.37 2.05
C GLY A 99 -13.06 -17.06 3.30
N ALA A 100 -12.97 -16.34 4.42
CA ALA A 100 -12.54 -16.91 5.70
C ALA A 100 -13.48 -18.03 6.19
N LEU A 101 -14.81 -17.88 5.98
CA LEU A 101 -15.78 -18.92 6.31
C LEU A 101 -15.59 -20.20 5.46
N VAL A 102 -15.18 -20.07 4.21
CA VAL A 102 -14.88 -21.21 3.33
C VAL A 102 -13.54 -21.83 3.70
N VAL A 103 -12.51 -21.00 3.86
CA VAL A 103 -11.12 -21.43 4.10
C VAL A 103 -10.98 -22.16 5.44
N ARG A 104 -11.75 -21.80 6.46
CA ARG A 104 -11.76 -22.53 7.76
C ARG A 104 -12.16 -24.00 7.63
N CYS A 105 -12.82 -24.39 6.53
CA CYS A 105 -13.18 -25.79 6.26
C CYS A 105 -12.01 -26.58 5.64
N ILE A 106 -10.89 -25.92 5.31
CA ILE A 106 -9.70 -26.54 4.74
C ILE A 106 -8.71 -26.79 5.89
N PRO A 107 -8.39 -28.05 6.25
CA PRO A 107 -7.68 -28.38 7.50
C PRO A 107 -6.35 -27.62 7.70
N PHE A 108 -5.53 -27.47 6.65
CA PHE A 108 -4.22 -26.81 6.76
C PHE A 108 -4.30 -25.26 6.77
N LEU A 109 -5.46 -24.67 6.43
CA LEU A 109 -5.70 -23.23 6.47
C LEU A 109 -6.58 -22.81 7.65
N ALA A 110 -7.23 -23.75 8.31
CA ALA A 110 -8.15 -23.47 9.41
C ALA A 110 -7.42 -22.77 10.59
N GLU A 111 -6.24 -23.25 10.95
CA GLU A 111 -5.45 -22.68 12.05
C GLU A 111 -5.01 -21.24 11.78
N PRO A 112 -4.35 -20.89 10.64
CA PRO A 112 -4.02 -19.50 10.31
C PRO A 112 -5.22 -18.55 10.28
N VAL A 113 -6.40 -19.04 9.82
CA VAL A 113 -7.64 -18.23 9.83
C VAL A 113 -8.13 -18.02 11.25
N HIS A 114 -8.09 -19.06 12.08
CA HIS A 114 -8.50 -18.98 13.48
C HIS A 114 -7.62 -18.01 14.27
N GLU A 115 -6.30 -18.08 14.11
CA GLU A 115 -5.35 -17.12 14.72
C GLU A 115 -5.70 -15.68 14.32
N LEU A 116 -5.92 -15.42 13.03
CA LEU A 116 -6.22 -14.08 12.53
C LEU A 116 -7.55 -13.55 13.11
N LEU A 117 -8.57 -14.37 13.17
CA LEU A 117 -9.90 -14.00 13.70
C LEU A 117 -9.93 -13.89 15.23
N SER A 118 -8.97 -14.52 15.93
CA SER A 118 -8.86 -14.45 17.38
C SER A 118 -8.09 -13.25 17.92
N MET A 119 -7.36 -12.51 17.05
CA MET A 119 -6.61 -11.30 17.45
C MET A 119 -7.40 -10.31 18.32
N PRO A 120 -8.66 -9.97 17.99
CA PRO A 120 -9.42 -9.03 18.79
C PRO A 120 -9.75 -9.53 20.20
N SER A 121 -9.79 -10.86 20.41
CA SER A 121 -10.06 -11.41 21.74
C SER A 121 -8.87 -11.31 22.71
N ALA A 122 -7.65 -11.19 22.17
CA ALA A 122 -6.44 -11.06 22.99
C ALA A 122 -6.26 -9.65 23.58
N GLY A 123 -6.59 -8.58 22.82
CA GLY A 123 -6.34 -7.19 23.22
C GLY A 123 -7.57 -6.28 23.21
N GLY A 124 -8.74 -6.82 22.91
CA GLY A 124 -9.99 -6.08 22.77
C GLY A 124 -10.25 -5.60 21.35
N TRP A 125 -11.54 -5.54 20.98
CA TRP A 125 -11.98 -5.19 19.63
C TRP A 125 -11.62 -3.75 19.23
N ALA A 126 -11.86 -2.80 20.10
CA ALA A 126 -11.70 -1.39 19.78
C ALA A 126 -10.24 -1.01 19.46
N PRO A 127 -9.24 -1.32 20.28
CA PRO A 127 -7.84 -1.00 19.97
C PRO A 127 -7.33 -1.80 18.76
N THR A 128 -7.72 -3.07 18.61
CA THR A 128 -7.30 -3.88 17.45
C THR A 128 -7.83 -3.31 16.14
N VAL A 129 -9.13 -2.99 16.07
CA VAL A 129 -9.72 -2.38 14.87
C VAL A 129 -9.09 -1.02 14.59
N ALA A 130 -8.85 -0.21 15.61
CA ALA A 130 -8.22 1.11 15.43
C ALA A 130 -6.82 1.01 14.81
N VAL A 131 -5.96 0.13 15.31
CA VAL A 131 -4.60 -0.02 14.75
C VAL A 131 -4.61 -0.65 13.36
N LEU A 132 -5.53 -1.58 13.07
CA LEU A 132 -5.69 -2.16 11.73
C LEU A 132 -6.11 -1.09 10.72
N ILE A 133 -7.05 -0.21 11.07
CA ILE A 133 -7.47 0.90 10.20
C ILE A 133 -6.31 1.87 9.97
N ILE A 134 -5.64 2.31 11.05
CA ILE A 134 -4.53 3.28 10.96
C ILE A 134 -3.39 2.71 10.10
N ASN A 135 -3.04 1.45 10.32
CA ASN A 135 -1.98 0.80 9.54
C ASN A 135 -2.39 0.57 8.08
N GLY A 136 -3.63 0.12 7.86
CA GLY A 136 -4.17 -0.04 6.50
C GLY A 136 -4.17 1.27 5.70
N ILE A 137 -4.55 2.39 6.33
CA ILE A 137 -4.43 3.73 5.71
C ILE A 137 -2.96 4.03 5.39
N GLY A 138 -2.03 3.75 6.31
CA GLY A 138 -0.59 3.94 6.09
C GLY A 138 -0.08 3.14 4.90
N GLU A 139 -0.45 1.88 4.79
CA GLU A 139 -0.10 1.01 3.66
C GLU A 139 -0.63 1.57 2.33
N GLU A 140 -1.88 2.00 2.26
CA GLU A 140 -2.47 2.63 1.08
C GLU A 140 -1.68 3.89 0.66
N LEU A 141 -1.32 4.74 1.62
CA LEU A 141 -0.56 5.95 1.37
C LEU A 141 0.83 5.64 0.77
N VAL A 142 1.50 4.61 1.20
CA VAL A 142 2.82 4.24 0.69
C VAL A 142 2.71 3.44 -0.62
N TYR A 143 2.01 2.31 -0.62
CA TYR A 143 2.04 1.38 -1.76
C TYR A 143 1.18 1.83 -2.94
N ARG A 144 0.17 2.68 -2.71
CA ARG A 144 -0.67 3.25 -3.78
C ARG A 144 -0.48 4.75 -3.99
N GLY A 145 0.13 5.43 -3.04
CA GLY A 145 0.45 6.85 -3.14
C GLY A 145 1.93 7.11 -3.47
N ALA A 146 2.81 6.95 -2.48
CA ALA A 146 4.22 7.35 -2.60
C ALA A 146 5.02 6.52 -3.60
N VAL A 147 4.91 5.18 -3.56
CA VAL A 147 5.66 4.27 -4.45
C VAL A 147 5.29 4.50 -5.91
N PRO A 148 4.00 4.46 -6.32
CA PRO A 148 3.64 4.75 -7.70
C PRO A 148 4.04 6.15 -8.15
N HIS A 149 3.89 7.16 -7.30
CA HIS A 149 4.28 8.54 -7.63
C HIS A 149 5.76 8.65 -8.00
N GLN A 150 6.64 7.92 -7.30
CA GLN A 150 8.07 7.92 -7.56
C GLN A 150 8.48 7.05 -8.77
N LEU A 151 7.69 6.05 -9.12
CA LEU A 151 7.94 5.15 -10.24
C LEU A 151 7.42 5.70 -11.57
N ARG A 152 6.39 6.57 -11.56
CA ARG A 152 5.87 7.22 -12.76
C ARG A 152 6.95 7.99 -13.49
N GLY A 153 6.89 7.92 -14.82
CA GLY A 153 7.90 8.53 -15.69
C GLY A 153 9.15 7.67 -15.94
N ARG A 154 9.28 6.50 -15.27
CA ARG A 154 10.35 5.51 -15.52
C ARG A 154 9.82 4.20 -16.04
N PHE A 155 8.61 3.84 -15.65
CA PHE A 155 7.93 2.62 -16.02
C PHE A 155 6.58 2.96 -16.65
N SER A 156 6.06 2.07 -17.47
CA SER A 156 4.68 2.16 -17.96
C SER A 156 3.71 2.08 -16.78
N GLU A 157 2.49 2.59 -16.92
CA GLU A 157 1.47 2.52 -15.85
C GLU A 157 1.22 1.09 -15.37
N LEU A 158 1.22 0.13 -16.29
CA LEU A 158 1.16 -1.31 -15.95
C LEU A 158 2.35 -1.75 -15.13
N GLY A 159 3.57 -1.32 -15.50
CA GLY A 159 4.80 -1.61 -14.76
C GLY A 159 4.80 -1.00 -13.37
N VAL A 160 4.30 0.23 -13.23
CA VAL A 160 4.14 0.90 -11.93
C VAL A 160 3.19 0.11 -11.02
N GLY A 161 2.01 -0.28 -11.55
CA GLY A 161 1.04 -1.07 -10.80
C GLY A 161 1.58 -2.44 -10.38
N ALA A 162 2.19 -3.17 -11.33
CA ALA A 162 2.76 -4.48 -11.07
C ALA A 162 3.90 -4.42 -10.03
N LEU A 163 4.81 -3.44 -10.15
CA LEU A 163 5.95 -3.31 -9.23
C LEU A 163 5.51 -2.89 -7.82
N SER A 164 4.53 -1.98 -7.72
CA SER A 164 3.95 -1.57 -6.43
C SER A 164 3.23 -2.74 -5.74
N THR A 165 2.47 -3.53 -6.50
CA THR A 165 1.79 -4.73 -5.98
C THR A 165 2.79 -5.79 -5.55
N LEU A 166 3.83 -6.05 -6.36
CA LEU A 166 4.89 -6.99 -6.02
C LEU A 166 5.59 -6.60 -4.72
N LEU A 167 5.94 -5.31 -4.58
CA LEU A 167 6.56 -4.78 -3.37
C LEU A 167 5.65 -4.97 -2.15
N TYR A 168 4.37 -4.68 -2.28
CA TYR A 168 3.39 -4.92 -1.23
C TYR A 168 3.29 -6.40 -0.84
N CYS A 169 3.25 -7.31 -1.80
CA CYS A 169 3.26 -8.75 -1.54
C CYS A 169 4.54 -9.20 -0.81
N VAL A 170 5.72 -8.73 -1.24
CA VAL A 170 7.00 -9.06 -0.59
C VAL A 170 7.02 -8.61 0.87
N VAL A 171 6.55 -7.39 1.14
CA VAL A 171 6.47 -6.88 2.53
C VAL A 171 5.47 -7.68 3.35
N THR A 172 4.33 -8.04 2.78
CA THR A 172 3.32 -8.86 3.45
C THR A 172 3.82 -10.27 3.76
N ILE A 173 4.63 -10.87 2.87
CA ILE A 173 5.32 -12.15 3.14
C ILE A 173 6.23 -12.03 4.37
N ALA A 174 6.98 -10.93 4.48
CA ALA A 174 7.87 -10.69 5.60
C ALA A 174 7.15 -10.62 6.96
N MET A 175 5.86 -10.30 6.98
CA MET A 175 5.00 -10.35 8.19
C MET A 175 4.73 -11.78 8.68
N GLY A 176 5.03 -12.81 7.88
CA GLY A 176 4.88 -14.21 8.27
C GLY A 176 3.44 -14.73 8.27
N VAL A 177 2.51 -14.05 7.60
CA VAL A 177 1.10 -14.47 7.50
C VAL A 177 0.75 -14.83 6.06
N PRO A 178 0.84 -16.11 5.66
CA PRO A 178 0.58 -16.56 4.28
C PRO A 178 -0.79 -16.16 3.74
N LEU A 179 -1.80 -16.13 4.60
CA LEU A 179 -3.16 -15.74 4.23
C LEU A 179 -3.24 -14.28 3.78
N LEU A 180 -2.46 -13.39 4.40
CA LEU A 180 -2.40 -11.97 4.01
C LEU A 180 -1.73 -11.79 2.65
N VAL A 181 -0.80 -12.67 2.27
CA VAL A 181 -0.17 -12.66 0.94
C VAL A 181 -1.20 -12.93 -0.16
N PHE A 182 -2.06 -13.92 0.06
CA PHE A 182 -3.16 -14.20 -0.86
C PHE A 182 -4.12 -13.00 -0.95
N ALA A 183 -4.49 -12.42 0.19
CA ALA A 183 -5.33 -11.22 0.25
C ALA A 183 -4.68 -10.03 -0.48
N ALA A 184 -3.39 -9.80 -0.28
CA ALA A 184 -2.61 -8.77 -0.96
C ALA A 184 -2.57 -8.96 -2.48
N GLY A 185 -2.40 -10.20 -2.93
CA GLY A 185 -2.42 -10.57 -4.35
C GLY A 185 -3.79 -10.31 -5.00
N VAL A 186 -4.87 -10.72 -4.35
CA VAL A 186 -6.24 -10.46 -4.82
C VAL A 186 -6.52 -8.97 -4.88
N LEU A 187 -6.17 -8.22 -3.84
CA LEU A 187 -6.39 -6.79 -3.77
C LEU A 187 -5.58 -6.04 -4.84
N GLY A 188 -4.32 -6.43 -5.04
CA GLY A 188 -3.48 -5.90 -6.10
C GLY A 188 -4.05 -6.17 -7.50
N ALA A 189 -4.55 -7.38 -7.75
CA ALA A 189 -5.18 -7.74 -9.01
C ALA A 189 -6.46 -6.92 -9.28
N VAL A 190 -7.31 -6.74 -8.28
CA VAL A 190 -8.53 -5.91 -8.39
C VAL A 190 -8.18 -4.47 -8.71
N CYS A 191 -7.22 -3.89 -8.00
CA CYS A 191 -6.79 -2.51 -8.28
C CYS A 191 -6.15 -2.35 -9.66
N PHE A 192 -5.40 -3.35 -10.12
CA PHE A 192 -4.84 -3.38 -11.45
C PHE A 192 -5.93 -3.42 -12.53
N ILE A 193 -6.95 -4.26 -12.35
CA ILE A 193 -8.09 -4.36 -13.28
C ILE A 193 -8.88 -3.06 -13.33
N GLU A 194 -9.14 -2.42 -12.20
CA GLU A 194 -9.85 -1.14 -12.15
C GLU A 194 -9.02 -0.02 -12.81
N ALA A 195 -7.72 0.06 -12.55
CA ALA A 195 -6.84 1.02 -13.20
C ALA A 195 -6.82 0.82 -14.73
N SER A 196 -6.72 -0.42 -15.21
CA SER A 196 -6.72 -0.73 -16.65
C SER A 196 -8.03 -0.37 -17.33
N ARG A 197 -9.17 -0.54 -16.66
CA ARG A 197 -10.50 -0.13 -17.20
C ARG A 197 -10.62 1.37 -17.35
N VAL A 198 -10.14 2.14 -16.37
CA VAL A 198 -10.15 3.60 -16.44
C VAL A 198 -9.31 4.10 -17.62
N PHE A 199 -8.15 3.49 -17.88
CA PHE A 199 -7.30 3.84 -19.04
C PHE A 199 -7.96 3.52 -20.38
N HIS A 200 -8.64 2.38 -20.52
CA HIS A 200 -9.37 2.04 -21.76
C HIS A 200 -10.56 2.97 -22.05
N VAL A 201 -11.15 3.57 -21.04
CA VAL A 201 -12.26 4.54 -21.20
C VAL A 201 -11.74 5.92 -21.61
N ILE A 202 -10.50 6.28 -21.22
CA ILE A 202 -9.93 7.60 -21.49
C ILE A 202 -9.20 7.66 -22.85
N ASP A 203 -8.70 6.54 -23.38
CA ASP A 203 -8.01 6.47 -24.67
C ASP A 203 -8.52 5.31 -25.54
N PRO A 204 -9.72 5.44 -26.17
CA PRO A 204 -10.29 4.41 -27.05
C PRO A 204 -9.59 4.28 -28.40
N ALA A 205 -8.51 5.03 -28.66
CA ALA A 205 -7.83 5.12 -29.96
C ALA A 205 -6.39 4.60 -29.97
N ARG A 206 -5.98 3.79 -28.97
CA ARG A 206 -4.71 3.07 -29.01
C ARG A 206 -4.89 1.58 -29.03
#